data_af7a48c8e7936261ad64d8174a8b8b1c
#
_entry.id   af7a48c8e7936261ad64d8174a8b8b1c
#
_cell.length_a   1.000
_cell.length_b   1.000
_cell.length_c   1.000
_cell.angle_alpha   90.00
_cell.angle_beta   90.00
_cell.angle_gamma   90.00
#
_symmetry.space_group_name_H-M   'P 1'
#
loop_
_entity.id
_entity.type
_entity.pdbx_description
1 polymer ?
#
loop_
_entity_poly.entity_id
_entity_poly.type
_entity_poly.pdbx_seq_one_letter_code
_entity_poly.pdbx_strand_id
1 'polypeptide(L)'
;MTETPLPGLPSAWLLGSPGRVLRVVLASAAVAPPGTGAAQHRAGRDAVGAALRRAGSPVTSVGRAYSGAPVCPAGFPASVTHSTALAVAAVAPGARGVGVDLEPRCPDLKLHRFLLDERERAELWPRGDPPGLRRLFAAKEAAFKALSDCADAHGGLFWRVRLGLRDGRLWARAGDRYALVGELAAPAFALAVAVTADP
;
A
#
# COMPACT_ATOMS: atom_id res chain seq x y z
N MET A 1 -14.17 20.16 2.51
CA MET A 1 -13.74 18.78 2.86
C MET A 1 -12.47 18.90 3.68
N THR A 2 -12.53 18.61 4.96
CA THR A 2 -11.38 18.67 5.86
C THR A 2 -10.60 17.36 5.73
N GLU A 3 -9.39 17.45 5.18
CA GLU A 3 -8.43 16.35 5.24
C GLU A 3 -8.08 16.10 6.72
N THR A 4 -8.34 14.88 7.20
CA THR A 4 -7.88 14.48 8.53
C THR A 4 -6.48 13.90 8.39
N PRO A 5 -5.43 14.60 8.78
CA PRO A 5 -4.09 14.04 8.71
C PRO A 5 -3.95 12.93 9.75
N LEU A 6 -3.41 11.78 9.36
CA LEU A 6 -2.80 10.88 10.33
C LEU A 6 -1.61 11.60 10.96
N PRO A 7 -1.53 11.73 12.30
CA PRO A 7 -0.35 12.27 12.94
C PRO A 7 0.88 11.47 12.48
N GLY A 8 1.84 12.13 11.85
CA GLY A 8 3.06 11.52 11.34
C GLY A 8 2.97 10.88 9.94
N LEU A 9 1.82 10.98 9.23
CA LEU A 9 1.77 10.55 7.83
C LEU A 9 2.49 11.59 6.96
N PRO A 10 3.59 11.23 6.27
CA PRO A 10 4.24 12.16 5.35
C PRO A 10 3.31 12.44 4.17
N SER A 11 3.29 13.68 3.68
CA SER A 11 2.51 14.06 2.48
C SER A 11 3.09 13.44 1.20
N ALA A 12 4.35 13.05 1.23
CA ALA A 12 5.03 12.34 0.15
C ALA A 12 6.12 11.43 0.72
N TRP A 13 6.35 10.32 0.04
CA TRP A 13 7.41 9.37 0.31
C TRP A 13 8.35 9.29 -0.89
N LEU A 14 9.66 9.29 -0.65
CA LEU A 14 10.65 9.05 -1.69
C LEU A 14 11.09 7.58 -1.60
N LEU A 15 10.68 6.80 -2.57
CA LEU A 15 11.11 5.42 -2.74
C LEU A 15 12.03 5.34 -3.95
N GLY A 16 13.23 4.81 -3.76
CA GLY A 16 14.20 4.79 -4.85
C GLY A 16 15.20 3.65 -4.75
N SER A 17 15.66 3.22 -5.90
CA SER A 17 16.85 2.39 -6.12
C SER A 17 17.99 3.24 -6.69
N PRO A 18 19.25 2.75 -6.76
CA PRO A 18 20.31 3.46 -7.42
C PRO A 18 19.90 3.93 -8.83
N GLY A 19 20.00 5.24 -9.07
CA GLY A 19 19.66 5.86 -10.35
C GLY A 19 18.20 6.24 -10.57
N ARG A 20 17.26 5.83 -9.71
CA ARG A 20 15.84 6.18 -9.86
C ARG A 20 15.15 6.40 -8.52
N VAL A 21 14.66 7.60 -8.30
CA VAL A 21 13.83 7.94 -7.14
C VAL A 21 12.40 8.22 -7.61
N LEU A 22 11.44 7.53 -7.04
CA LEU A 22 10.01 7.75 -7.31
C LEU A 22 9.38 8.48 -6.11
N ARG A 23 8.68 9.55 -6.41
CA ARG A 23 7.90 10.27 -5.40
C ARG A 23 6.52 9.63 -5.31
N VAL A 24 6.17 9.15 -4.14
CA VAL A 24 4.81 8.68 -3.83
C VAL A 24 4.10 9.77 -3.03
N VAL A 25 3.00 10.25 -3.57
CA VAL A 25 2.15 11.26 -2.91
C VAL A 25 1.10 10.54 -2.10
N LEU A 26 0.96 10.91 -0.82
CA LEU A 26 -0.01 10.34 0.09
C LEU A 26 -1.09 11.36 0.46
N ALA A 27 -2.30 10.88 0.61
CA ALA A 27 -3.42 11.64 1.17
C ALA A 27 -4.32 10.72 1.99
N SER A 28 -4.99 11.30 2.99
CA SER A 28 -5.95 10.57 3.82
C SER A 28 -7.27 11.31 3.94
N ALA A 29 -8.34 10.57 4.22
CA ALA A 29 -9.67 11.11 4.50
C ALA A 29 -10.33 10.32 5.62
N ALA A 30 -11.03 11.02 6.51
CA ALA A 30 -11.78 10.39 7.58
C ALA A 30 -12.96 9.57 7.02
N VAL A 31 -13.17 8.39 7.57
CA VAL A 31 -14.36 7.58 7.31
C VAL A 31 -15.46 8.03 8.28
N ALA A 32 -16.60 8.46 7.74
CA ALA A 32 -17.72 8.88 8.56
C ALA A 32 -18.28 7.71 9.39
N PRO A 33 -18.61 7.92 10.68
CA PRO A 33 -19.28 6.90 11.48
C PRO A 33 -20.62 6.47 10.84
N PRO A 34 -21.03 5.22 10.99
CA PRO A 34 -20.43 4.14 11.77
C PRO A 34 -19.35 3.33 11.04
N GLY A 35 -18.69 3.85 10.02
CA GLY A 35 -17.60 3.18 9.31
C GLY A 35 -18.07 2.10 8.32
N THR A 36 -19.26 2.27 7.74
CA THR A 36 -19.83 1.34 6.76
C THR A 36 -19.01 1.26 5.48
N GLY A 37 -19.18 0.20 4.70
CA GLY A 37 -18.52 0.04 3.40
C GLY A 37 -18.77 1.23 2.47
N ALA A 38 -19.98 1.82 2.46
CA ALA A 38 -20.29 3.02 1.69
C ALA A 38 -19.51 4.25 2.15
N ALA A 39 -19.35 4.44 3.47
CA ALA A 39 -18.55 5.52 4.05
C ALA A 39 -17.05 5.33 3.74
N GLN A 40 -16.54 4.09 3.87
CA GLN A 40 -15.16 3.73 3.51
C GLN A 40 -14.88 4.02 2.03
N HIS A 41 -15.77 3.61 1.12
CA HIS A 41 -15.64 3.88 -0.31
C HIS A 41 -15.66 5.38 -0.64
N ARG A 42 -16.47 6.17 0.06
CA ARG A 42 -16.51 7.63 -0.13
C ARG A 42 -15.18 8.24 0.31
N ALA A 43 -14.74 7.94 1.53
CA ALA A 43 -13.46 8.40 2.05
C ALA A 43 -12.29 7.96 1.15
N GLY A 44 -12.33 6.73 0.62
CA GLY A 44 -11.34 6.24 -0.33
C GLY A 44 -11.26 7.09 -1.60
N ARG A 45 -12.40 7.44 -2.20
CA ARG A 45 -12.43 8.34 -3.38
C ARG A 45 -11.92 9.73 -3.06
N ASP A 46 -12.28 10.26 -1.89
CA ASP A 46 -11.83 11.58 -1.44
C ASP A 46 -10.30 11.58 -1.26
N ALA A 47 -9.74 10.55 -0.63
CA ALA A 47 -8.30 10.38 -0.46
C ALA A 47 -7.57 10.26 -1.81
N VAL A 48 -8.09 9.44 -2.74
CA VAL A 48 -7.50 9.29 -4.10
C VAL A 48 -7.54 10.63 -4.84
N GLY A 49 -8.68 11.33 -4.83
CA GLY A 49 -8.80 12.63 -5.47
C GLY A 49 -7.83 13.67 -4.91
N ALA A 50 -7.63 13.69 -3.59
CA ALA A 50 -6.67 14.57 -2.92
C ALA A 50 -5.22 14.20 -3.30
N ALA A 51 -4.87 12.91 -3.32
CA ALA A 51 -3.54 12.45 -3.73
C ALA A 51 -3.24 12.78 -5.20
N LEU A 52 -4.21 12.60 -6.11
CA LEU A 52 -4.08 12.94 -7.52
C LEU A 52 -3.86 14.45 -7.73
N ARG A 53 -4.63 15.31 -7.05
CA ARG A 53 -4.40 16.77 -7.09
C ARG A 53 -3.00 17.15 -6.65
N ARG A 54 -2.55 16.62 -5.52
CA ARG A 54 -1.19 16.87 -4.99
C ARG A 54 -0.09 16.33 -5.90
N ALA A 55 -0.39 15.28 -6.67
CA ALA A 55 0.51 14.68 -7.64
C ALA A 55 0.55 15.45 -8.96
N GLY A 56 -0.30 16.46 -9.15
CA GLY A 56 -0.39 17.25 -10.40
C GLY A 56 -1.17 16.55 -11.51
N SER A 57 -2.03 15.59 -11.19
CA SER A 57 -2.89 14.94 -12.17
C SER A 57 -3.96 15.90 -12.69
N PRO A 58 -4.21 15.96 -14.02
CA PRO A 58 -5.28 16.75 -14.59
C PRO A 58 -6.67 16.19 -14.26
N VAL A 59 -6.76 14.90 -13.89
CA VAL A 59 -7.99 14.21 -13.53
C VAL A 59 -7.90 13.81 -12.05
N THR A 60 -8.89 14.23 -11.26
CA THR A 60 -8.92 14.00 -9.80
C THR A 60 -10.13 13.19 -9.35
N SER A 61 -11.02 12.83 -10.26
CA SER A 61 -12.13 11.92 -10.02
C SER A 61 -11.89 10.63 -10.77
N VAL A 62 -11.92 9.50 -10.06
CA VAL A 62 -11.65 8.18 -10.64
C VAL A 62 -12.84 7.25 -10.45
N GLY A 63 -13.10 6.43 -11.47
CA GLY A 63 -14.01 5.31 -11.37
C GLY A 63 -13.43 4.17 -10.54
N ARG A 64 -14.20 3.09 -10.43
CA ARG A 64 -13.79 1.85 -9.78
C ARG A 64 -13.84 0.70 -10.77
N ALA A 65 -12.75 -0.04 -10.87
CA ALA A 65 -12.70 -1.28 -11.63
C ALA A 65 -13.53 -2.38 -10.94
N TYR A 66 -13.84 -3.44 -11.65
CA TYR A 66 -14.52 -4.61 -11.10
C TYR A 66 -13.74 -5.24 -9.93
N SER A 67 -12.41 -5.21 -9.99
CA SER A 67 -11.52 -5.65 -8.90
C SER A 67 -11.60 -4.78 -7.63
N GLY A 68 -12.28 -3.64 -7.70
CA GLY A 68 -12.35 -2.66 -6.61
C GLY A 68 -11.25 -1.60 -6.65
N ALA A 69 -10.23 -1.74 -7.49
CA ALA A 69 -9.16 -0.78 -7.65
C ALA A 69 -9.64 0.53 -8.31
N PRO A 70 -9.01 1.69 -8.04
CA PRO A 70 -9.31 2.92 -8.76
C PRO A 70 -8.90 2.80 -10.23
N VAL A 71 -9.76 3.28 -11.14
CA VAL A 71 -9.42 3.45 -12.57
C VAL A 71 -8.65 4.76 -12.70
N CYS A 72 -7.33 4.64 -12.81
CA CYS A 72 -6.42 5.78 -12.73
C CYS A 72 -6.18 6.44 -14.10
N PRO A 73 -5.93 7.76 -14.11
CA PRO A 73 -5.44 8.45 -15.32
C PRO A 73 -4.07 7.90 -15.72
N ALA A 74 -3.79 7.92 -17.03
CA ALA A 74 -2.49 7.49 -17.56
C ALA A 74 -1.34 8.23 -16.87
N GLY A 75 -0.30 7.51 -16.47
CA GLY A 75 0.87 8.07 -15.78
C GLY A 75 0.69 8.39 -14.30
N PHE A 76 -0.51 8.15 -13.72
CA PHE A 76 -0.79 8.41 -12.31
C PHE A 76 -1.42 7.17 -11.64
N PRO A 77 -0.71 6.04 -11.55
CA PRO A 77 -1.24 4.89 -10.83
C PRO A 77 -1.55 5.28 -9.38
N ALA A 78 -2.67 4.77 -8.89
CA ALA A 78 -3.13 5.03 -7.53
C ALA A 78 -3.58 3.74 -6.84
N SER A 79 -3.41 3.72 -5.54
CA SER A 79 -3.91 2.66 -4.65
C SER A 79 -4.59 3.27 -3.45
N VAL A 80 -5.50 2.54 -2.85
CA VAL A 80 -6.24 2.97 -1.66
C VAL A 80 -6.41 1.82 -0.68
N THR A 81 -6.33 2.15 0.59
CA THR A 81 -6.68 1.28 1.71
C THR A 81 -7.57 2.03 2.68
N HIS A 82 -8.28 1.31 3.53
CA HIS A 82 -9.13 1.93 4.55
C HIS A 82 -9.29 1.03 5.78
N SER A 83 -9.46 1.69 6.91
CA SER A 83 -9.97 1.11 8.14
C SER A 83 -11.41 1.59 8.37
N THR A 84 -11.96 1.30 9.55
CA THR A 84 -13.27 1.83 9.97
C THR A 84 -13.26 3.35 10.23
N ALA A 85 -12.08 3.95 10.41
CA ALA A 85 -11.94 5.36 10.77
C ALA A 85 -11.25 6.21 9.70
N LEU A 86 -10.44 5.60 8.84
CA LEU A 86 -9.57 6.33 7.93
C LEU A 86 -9.40 5.61 6.59
N ALA A 87 -9.36 6.37 5.50
CA ALA A 87 -8.88 5.93 4.20
C ALA A 87 -7.53 6.62 3.91
N VAL A 88 -6.62 5.87 3.30
CA VAL A 88 -5.31 6.37 2.83
C VAL A 88 -5.15 6.01 1.37
N ALA A 89 -4.72 6.97 0.57
CA ALA A 89 -4.40 6.78 -0.84
C ALA A 89 -2.94 7.11 -1.12
N ALA A 90 -2.37 6.38 -2.07
CA ALA A 90 -1.04 6.62 -2.63
C ALA A 90 -1.14 6.81 -4.14
N VAL A 91 -0.41 7.80 -4.67
CA VAL A 91 -0.25 8.05 -6.12
C VAL A 91 1.25 8.14 -6.40
N ALA A 92 1.73 7.41 -7.41
CA ALA A 92 3.13 7.39 -7.82
C ALA A 92 3.27 7.81 -9.29
N PRO A 93 3.40 9.12 -9.60
CA PRO A 93 3.52 9.58 -10.98
C PRO A 93 4.69 8.93 -11.71
N GLY A 94 4.44 8.41 -12.92
CA GLY A 94 5.45 7.77 -13.76
C GLY A 94 5.85 6.36 -13.35
N ALA A 95 5.29 5.80 -12.27
CA ALA A 95 5.46 4.39 -11.94
C ALA A 95 4.54 3.51 -12.80
N ARG A 96 4.86 2.21 -12.91
CA ARG A 96 3.97 1.22 -13.54
C ARG A 96 2.84 0.80 -12.59
N GLY A 97 3.11 0.75 -11.28
CA GLY A 97 2.13 0.39 -10.26
C GLY A 97 2.50 0.94 -8.89
N VAL A 98 1.50 1.14 -8.06
CA VAL A 98 1.64 1.54 -6.66
C VAL A 98 0.64 0.78 -5.81
N GLY A 99 1.04 0.44 -4.60
CA GLY A 99 0.17 -0.13 -3.59
C GLY A 99 0.33 0.57 -2.27
N VAL A 100 -0.75 0.67 -1.51
CA VAL A 100 -0.74 1.15 -0.13
C VAL A 100 -1.61 0.24 0.72
N ASP A 101 -1.13 -0.03 1.93
CA ASP A 101 -1.91 -0.76 2.90
C ASP A 101 -1.74 -0.22 4.31
N LEU A 102 -2.84 -0.22 5.07
CA LEU A 102 -2.94 0.28 6.45
C LEU A 102 -3.54 -0.80 7.34
N GLU A 103 -2.74 -1.28 8.28
CA GLU A 103 -3.13 -2.29 9.25
C GLU A 103 -3.24 -1.69 10.65
N PRO A 104 -4.47 -1.41 11.13
CA PRO A 104 -4.69 -0.87 12.47
C PRO A 104 -4.60 -1.94 13.55
N ARG A 105 -4.71 -3.22 13.19
CA ARG A 105 -4.70 -4.35 14.13
C ARG A 105 -3.60 -5.35 13.79
N CYS A 106 -3.06 -6.00 14.81
CA CYS A 106 -2.18 -7.14 14.58
C CYS A 106 -3.01 -8.33 14.08
N PRO A 107 -2.62 -8.99 12.99
CA PRO A 107 -3.23 -10.24 12.58
C PRO A 107 -2.98 -11.32 13.64
N ASP A 108 -3.84 -12.35 13.65
CA ASP A 108 -3.60 -13.53 14.51
C ASP A 108 -2.21 -14.11 14.18
N LEU A 109 -1.41 -14.35 15.23
CA LEU A 109 -0.06 -14.87 15.06
C LEU A 109 -0.04 -16.20 14.28
N LYS A 110 -1.09 -17.02 14.40
CA LYS A 110 -1.20 -18.28 13.66
C LYS A 110 -1.15 -18.10 12.15
N LEU A 111 -1.52 -16.91 11.66
CA LEU A 111 -1.50 -16.60 10.23
C LEU A 111 -0.08 -16.48 9.65
N HIS A 112 0.97 -16.36 10.50
CA HIS A 112 2.34 -16.24 10.01
C HIS A 112 2.74 -17.35 9.03
N ARG A 113 2.24 -18.58 9.25
CA ARG A 113 2.53 -19.75 8.42
C ARG A 113 2.00 -19.63 7.00
N PHE A 114 0.93 -18.85 6.82
CA PHE A 114 0.31 -18.58 5.52
C PHE A 114 0.84 -17.29 4.90
N LEU A 115 1.21 -16.33 5.73
CA LEU A 115 1.68 -15.02 5.29
C LEU A 115 3.16 -15.02 4.89
N LEU A 116 4.00 -15.74 5.63
CA LEU A 116 5.45 -15.70 5.49
C LEU A 116 5.99 -17.10 5.21
N ASP A 117 6.85 -17.23 4.22
CA ASP A 117 7.63 -18.45 4.06
C ASP A 117 8.74 -18.57 5.13
N GLU A 118 9.48 -19.66 5.11
CA GLU A 118 10.52 -19.94 6.10
C GLU A 118 11.65 -18.88 6.06
N ARG A 119 12.08 -18.49 4.86
CA ARG A 119 13.11 -17.48 4.68
C ARG A 119 12.64 -16.12 5.16
N GLU A 120 11.43 -15.70 4.81
CA GLU A 120 10.84 -14.43 5.26
C GLU A 120 10.73 -14.40 6.80
N ARG A 121 10.35 -15.52 7.43
CA ARG A 121 10.30 -15.59 8.89
C ARG A 121 11.69 -15.44 9.52
N ALA A 122 12.67 -16.13 8.99
CA ALA A 122 14.03 -16.09 9.54
C ALA A 122 14.68 -14.71 9.36
N GLU A 123 14.49 -14.08 8.18
CA GLU A 123 15.16 -12.82 7.81
C GLU A 123 14.42 -11.59 8.34
N LEU A 124 13.09 -11.55 8.22
CA LEU A 124 12.30 -10.34 8.44
C LEU A 124 11.52 -10.34 9.76
N TRP A 125 11.31 -11.51 10.37
CA TRP A 125 10.49 -11.67 11.58
C TRP A 125 11.17 -12.52 12.68
N PRO A 126 12.45 -12.29 13.00
CA PRO A 126 13.21 -13.15 13.93
C PRO A 126 12.67 -13.10 15.36
N ARG A 127 11.96 -12.04 15.75
CA ARG A 127 11.36 -11.91 17.09
C ARG A 127 10.05 -12.65 17.25
N GLY A 128 9.36 -12.97 16.17
CA GLY A 128 8.04 -13.62 16.22
C GLY A 128 6.94 -12.79 16.87
N ASP A 129 7.09 -11.47 16.95
CA ASP A 129 6.22 -10.56 17.69
C ASP A 129 5.03 -10.05 16.85
N PRO A 130 3.88 -9.73 17.49
CA PRO A 130 2.69 -9.25 16.76
C PRO A 130 2.91 -7.98 15.95
N PRO A 131 3.61 -6.92 16.45
CA PRO A 131 3.88 -5.72 15.64
C PRO A 131 4.69 -6.01 14.37
N GLY A 132 5.68 -6.91 14.44
CA GLY A 132 6.45 -7.34 13.29
C GLY A 132 5.59 -8.03 12.24
N LEU A 133 4.69 -8.93 12.66
CA LEU A 133 3.77 -9.60 11.74
C LEU A 133 2.80 -8.61 11.08
N ARG A 134 2.26 -7.64 11.84
CA ARG A 134 1.40 -6.57 11.31
C ARG A 134 2.11 -5.76 10.23
N ARG A 135 3.36 -5.37 10.49
CA ARG A 135 4.20 -4.64 9.54
C ARG A 135 4.40 -5.41 8.23
N LEU A 136 4.77 -6.68 8.33
CA LEU A 136 5.01 -7.53 7.15
C LEU A 136 3.72 -7.86 6.39
N PHE A 137 2.58 -7.96 7.09
CA PHE A 137 1.29 -8.12 6.46
C PHE A 137 0.94 -6.90 5.62
N ALA A 138 1.03 -5.69 6.19
CA ALA A 138 0.83 -4.44 5.45
C ALA A 138 1.79 -4.34 4.24
N ALA A 139 3.06 -4.72 4.41
CA ALA A 139 4.04 -4.73 3.33
C ALA A 139 3.65 -5.66 2.18
N LYS A 140 3.17 -6.88 2.47
CA LYS A 140 2.70 -7.83 1.46
C LYS A 140 1.45 -7.36 0.75
N GLU A 141 0.47 -6.82 1.47
CA GLU A 141 -0.76 -6.26 0.89
C GLU A 141 -0.45 -5.07 -0.04
N ALA A 142 0.41 -4.16 0.39
CA ALA A 142 0.85 -3.05 -0.45
C ALA A 142 1.59 -3.55 -1.70
N ALA A 143 2.51 -4.50 -1.54
CA ALA A 143 3.25 -5.09 -2.66
C ALA A 143 2.33 -5.86 -3.61
N PHE A 144 1.38 -6.61 -3.09
CA PHE A 144 0.38 -7.30 -3.90
C PHE A 144 -0.40 -6.30 -4.78
N LYS A 145 -0.88 -5.20 -4.19
CA LYS A 145 -1.60 -4.14 -4.93
C LYS A 145 -0.72 -3.48 -5.99
N ALA A 146 0.57 -3.25 -5.70
CA ALA A 146 1.50 -2.64 -6.65
C ALA A 146 1.87 -3.56 -7.82
N LEU A 147 1.97 -4.88 -7.58
CA LEU A 147 2.41 -5.87 -8.54
C LEU A 147 1.24 -6.51 -9.33
N SER A 148 0.00 -6.30 -8.88
CA SER A 148 -1.20 -6.77 -9.58
C SER A 148 -1.52 -5.86 -10.76
N ASP A 149 -1.58 -6.42 -11.97
CA ASP A 149 -2.22 -5.72 -13.08
C ASP A 149 -3.74 -5.73 -12.87
N CYS A 150 -4.43 -4.67 -13.28
CA CYS A 150 -5.90 -4.61 -13.21
C CYS A 150 -6.60 -5.79 -13.92
N ALA A 151 -5.89 -6.50 -14.81
CA ALA A 151 -6.39 -7.68 -15.52
C ALA A 151 -6.30 -8.97 -14.69
N ASP A 152 -5.40 -9.05 -13.72
CA ASP A 152 -5.14 -10.25 -12.89
C ASP A 152 -6.02 -10.29 -11.63
N ALA A 153 -7.28 -9.88 -11.72
CA ALA A 153 -8.22 -9.80 -10.60
C ALA A 153 -8.55 -11.13 -9.90
N HIS A 154 -7.76 -12.17 -10.16
CA HIS A 154 -7.95 -13.50 -9.58
C HIS A 154 -6.96 -13.72 -8.44
N GLY A 155 -7.44 -13.65 -7.23
CA GLY A 155 -6.91 -13.92 -5.88
C GLY A 155 -5.72 -14.86 -5.63
N GLY A 156 -5.02 -15.32 -6.67
CA GLY A 156 -3.90 -16.24 -6.54
C GLY A 156 -2.52 -15.59 -6.30
N LEU A 157 -2.36 -14.28 -6.51
CA LEU A 157 -1.05 -13.64 -6.49
C LEU A 157 -0.55 -13.27 -5.09
N PHE A 158 -1.43 -13.02 -4.12
CA PHE A 158 -1.02 -12.65 -2.76
C PHE A 158 -0.01 -13.64 -2.15
N TRP A 159 -0.29 -14.93 -2.25
CA TRP A 159 0.59 -16.00 -1.75
C TRP A 159 1.90 -16.16 -2.53
N ARG A 160 2.01 -15.53 -3.70
CA ARG A 160 3.23 -15.53 -4.52
C ARG A 160 4.12 -14.33 -4.25
N VAL A 161 3.62 -13.31 -3.54
CA VAL A 161 4.44 -12.18 -3.13
C VAL A 161 5.46 -12.65 -2.10
N ARG A 162 6.74 -12.43 -2.38
CA ARG A 162 7.86 -12.72 -1.49
C ARG A 162 8.54 -11.42 -1.11
N LEU A 163 8.77 -11.25 0.18
CA LEU A 163 9.53 -10.13 0.73
C LEU A 163 10.98 -10.55 0.97
N GLY A 164 11.90 -9.61 0.89
CA GLY A 164 13.32 -9.84 1.22
C GLY A 164 14.07 -8.52 1.31
N LEU A 165 15.25 -8.55 1.91
CA LEU A 165 16.13 -7.40 1.96
C LEU A 165 17.13 -7.43 0.80
N ARG A 166 17.37 -6.24 0.22
CA ARG A 166 18.42 -6.00 -0.75
C ARG A 166 18.99 -4.60 -0.48
N ASP A 167 20.28 -4.52 -0.23
CA ASP A 167 20.98 -3.25 0.13
C ASP A 167 20.31 -2.52 1.31
N GLY A 168 19.87 -3.28 2.33
CA GLY A 168 19.18 -2.77 3.51
C GLY A 168 17.76 -2.25 3.28
N ARG A 169 17.19 -2.45 2.09
CA ARG A 169 15.84 -2.03 1.72
C ARG A 169 14.91 -3.22 1.58
N LEU A 170 13.66 -3.02 1.93
CA LEU A 170 12.63 -4.05 1.76
C LEU A 170 12.14 -4.06 0.31
N TRP A 171 12.23 -5.23 -0.30
CA TRP A 171 11.75 -5.51 -1.65
C TRP A 171 10.69 -6.59 -1.62
N ALA A 172 9.77 -6.49 -2.56
CA ALA A 172 8.80 -7.52 -2.86
C ALA A 172 8.99 -8.04 -4.28
N ARG A 173 8.72 -9.33 -4.47
CA ARG A 173 8.76 -9.99 -5.78
C ARG A 173 7.53 -10.86 -5.99
N ALA A 174 6.98 -10.84 -7.21
CA ALA A 174 5.98 -11.79 -7.69
C ALA A 174 6.34 -12.17 -9.14
N GLY A 175 6.84 -13.39 -9.33
CA GLY A 175 7.41 -13.84 -10.62
C GLY A 175 8.66 -13.04 -10.98
N ASP A 176 8.62 -12.36 -12.12
CA ASP A 176 9.66 -11.47 -12.66
C ASP A 176 9.44 -9.99 -12.30
N ARG A 177 8.36 -9.67 -11.59
CA ARG A 177 8.03 -8.30 -11.17
C ARG A 177 8.55 -8.00 -9.78
N TYR A 178 9.01 -6.78 -9.59
CA TYR A 178 9.57 -6.30 -8.34
C TYR A 178 8.92 -4.99 -7.90
N ALA A 179 8.86 -4.78 -6.58
CA ALA A 179 8.45 -3.53 -5.99
C ALA A 179 9.35 -3.18 -4.80
N LEU A 180 9.71 -1.91 -4.69
CA LEU A 180 10.36 -1.37 -3.51
C LEU A 180 9.29 -1.02 -2.49
N VAL A 181 9.48 -1.41 -1.23
CA VAL A 181 8.52 -1.23 -0.15
C VAL A 181 9.07 -0.26 0.89
N GLY A 182 8.30 0.78 1.18
CA GLY A 182 8.51 1.66 2.33
C GLY A 182 7.50 1.35 3.43
N GLU A 183 7.93 1.44 4.68
CA GLU A 183 7.12 1.10 5.84
C GLU A 183 7.14 2.22 6.87
N LEU A 184 6.00 2.45 7.51
CA LEU A 184 5.84 3.28 8.70
C LEU A 184 5.09 2.45 9.74
N ALA A 185 5.76 2.13 10.84
CA ALA A 185 5.15 1.43 11.96
C ALA A 185 5.00 2.37 13.15
N ALA A 186 3.82 2.37 13.73
CA ALA A 186 3.49 3.07 14.96
C ALA A 186 2.81 2.09 15.93
N PRO A 187 2.72 2.38 17.23
CA PRO A 187 2.01 1.50 18.18
C PRO A 187 0.58 1.16 17.75
N ALA A 188 -0.13 2.13 17.16
CA ALA A 188 -1.53 2.01 16.79
C ALA A 188 -1.77 1.42 15.39
N PHE A 189 -0.78 1.40 14.49
CA PHE A 189 -0.96 0.94 13.11
C PHE A 189 0.38 0.57 12.45
N ALA A 190 0.30 -0.15 11.32
CA ALA A 190 1.36 -0.23 10.33
C ALA A 190 0.83 0.28 8.99
N LEU A 191 1.62 1.08 8.29
CA LEU A 191 1.36 1.55 6.94
C LEU A 191 2.52 1.11 6.04
N ALA A 192 2.19 0.54 4.90
CA ALA A 192 3.17 0.21 3.89
C ALA A 192 2.80 0.83 2.54
N VAL A 193 3.81 1.21 1.79
CA VAL A 193 3.70 1.70 0.41
C VAL A 193 4.66 0.90 -0.45
N ALA A 194 4.19 0.36 -1.55
CA ALA A 194 5.01 -0.34 -2.53
C ALA A 194 4.91 0.35 -3.89
N VAL A 195 6.03 0.41 -4.60
CA VAL A 195 6.10 0.96 -5.96
C VAL A 195 6.85 -0.02 -6.85
N THR A 196 6.30 -0.32 -8.03
CA THR A 196 6.99 -1.16 -9.01
C THR A 196 8.31 -0.52 -9.41
N ALA A 197 9.37 -1.29 -9.34
CA ALA A 197 10.73 -0.87 -9.64
C ALA A 197 11.51 -2.02 -10.28
N ASP A 198 12.49 -1.69 -11.10
CA ASP A 198 13.47 -2.66 -11.58
C ASP A 198 14.52 -2.85 -10.47
N PRO A 199 14.93 -4.11 -10.17
CA PRO A 199 15.85 -4.43 -9.08
C PRO A 199 17.30 -4.01 -9.37
#